data_30e0968462759fb9e1dc8fd11de32dfe
#
_entry.id   30e0968462759fb9e1dc8fd11de32dfe
#
_cell.length_a   1.000
_cell.length_b   1.000
_cell.length_c   1.000
_cell.angle_alpha   90.00
_cell.angle_beta   90.00
_cell.angle_gamma   90.00
#
_symmetry.space_group_name_H-M   'P 1'
#
loop_
_entity.id
_entity.type
_entity.pdbx_description
1 polymer ?
#
loop_
_entity_poly.entity_id
_entity_poly.type
_entity_poly.pdbx_seq_one_letter_code
_entity_poly.pdbx_strand_id
1 'polypeptide(L)'
;MKNLRFCTAKAVFVSIFLFGLSLVSFGQNDSTSAVHFGFIYPLSTNGKQAASYTNRFSLHAIAGLSKSETGVAIAGAANMIKQDASGLQMAGAVNLISHDAKGIQLAGAANIIGNNANGIQMAGFSNIIKNEAKGGQIAGFMNLAGSSQSVQMAGFANITRNDAKGLQLSGFLNKGKNVNAQVAGFANIAGNVKGIQLAGLINIADTSDYPIAIFNFIKSGEKSIAITLDETMTTIASFRSGGRVLYGIAGIGYNFKGDKRDLYAMEGGLGAHIKLANDFRLNLEAVSQTLSNFKKGNYSKSSLRIIPAYKIGNKLEIFAGPTVNYVSYDRDKDYDFVKKFIWKNNSSENFQGVHFGFNTGIQLIL
;
A
#
# COMPACT_ATOMS: atom_id res chain seq x y z
N MET A 1 0.95 -21.91 -32.24
CA MET A 1 -0.52 -21.83 -32.07
C MET A 1 -0.98 -21.41 -30.66
N LYS A 2 -0.15 -20.75 -29.83
CA LYS A 2 -0.55 -20.25 -28.50
C LYS A 2 -0.91 -18.74 -28.44
N ASN A 3 -0.59 -17.97 -29.49
CA ASN A 3 -0.78 -16.51 -29.47
C ASN A 3 -2.13 -16.03 -30.03
N LEU A 4 -2.97 -16.92 -30.58
CA LEU A 4 -4.26 -16.51 -31.15
C LEU A 4 -5.40 -16.46 -30.11
N ARG A 5 -5.29 -17.18 -28.98
CA ARG A 5 -6.36 -17.23 -27.96
C ARG A 5 -6.39 -15.99 -27.04
N PHE A 6 -5.26 -15.29 -26.87
CA PHE A 6 -5.20 -14.07 -26.05
C PHE A 6 -5.72 -12.82 -26.79
N CYS A 7 -5.66 -12.82 -28.11
CA CYS A 7 -6.16 -11.68 -28.91
C CYS A 7 -7.68 -11.67 -29.02
N THR A 8 -8.30 -12.86 -29.08
CA THR A 8 -9.77 -12.98 -29.18
C THR A 8 -10.48 -12.61 -27.87
N ALA A 9 -9.92 -12.93 -26.70
CA ALA A 9 -10.49 -12.53 -25.42
C ALA A 9 -10.43 -11.01 -25.20
N LYS A 10 -9.35 -10.34 -25.59
CA LYS A 10 -9.25 -8.87 -25.54
C LYS A 10 -10.19 -8.17 -26.51
N ALA A 11 -10.38 -8.72 -27.71
CA ALA A 11 -11.30 -8.17 -28.70
C ALA A 11 -12.78 -8.30 -28.27
N VAL A 12 -13.17 -9.39 -27.63
CA VAL A 12 -14.53 -9.59 -27.09
C VAL A 12 -14.78 -8.63 -25.93
N PHE A 13 -13.82 -8.41 -25.03
CA PHE A 13 -13.95 -7.45 -23.91
C PHE A 13 -14.08 -6.00 -24.39
N VAL A 14 -13.28 -5.61 -25.38
CA VAL A 14 -13.33 -4.26 -26.01
C VAL A 14 -14.62 -4.08 -26.80
N SER A 15 -15.12 -5.11 -27.49
CA SER A 15 -16.38 -5.05 -28.24
C SER A 15 -17.60 -4.90 -27.34
N ILE A 16 -17.65 -5.56 -26.19
CA ILE A 16 -18.70 -5.39 -25.17
C ILE A 16 -18.65 -3.97 -24.57
N PHE A 17 -17.43 -3.42 -24.36
CA PHE A 17 -17.25 -2.07 -23.86
C PHE A 17 -17.66 -0.97 -24.86
N LEU A 18 -17.40 -1.18 -26.16
CA LEU A 18 -17.77 -0.22 -27.21
C LEU A 18 -19.27 -0.26 -27.57
N PHE A 19 -19.93 -1.41 -27.43
CA PHE A 19 -21.37 -1.51 -27.69
C PHE A 19 -22.25 -0.79 -26.63
N GLY A 20 -21.72 -0.57 -25.42
CA GLY A 20 -22.39 0.19 -24.36
C GLY A 20 -22.36 1.71 -24.55
N LEU A 21 -21.55 2.24 -25.48
CA LEU A 21 -21.35 3.68 -25.66
C LEU A 21 -22.22 4.35 -26.75
N SER A 22 -22.96 3.57 -27.53
CA SER A 22 -23.73 4.08 -28.70
C SER A 22 -25.24 4.21 -28.48
N LEU A 23 -25.74 4.31 -27.24
CA LEU A 23 -27.17 4.46 -26.99
C LEU A 23 -27.60 5.95 -26.96
N VAL A 24 -28.19 6.34 -28.05
CA VAL A 24 -28.80 7.63 -28.36
C VAL A 24 -29.80 8.08 -27.28
N SER A 25 -29.76 9.35 -26.94
CA SER A 25 -30.70 10.05 -26.06
C SER A 25 -32.10 10.08 -26.68
N PHE A 26 -33.06 9.41 -26.03
CA PHE A 26 -34.47 9.60 -26.28
C PHE A 26 -35.10 10.42 -25.14
N GLY A 27 -36.08 11.24 -25.47
CA GLY A 27 -36.74 12.18 -24.58
C GLY A 27 -37.30 11.52 -23.29
N GLN A 28 -37.21 12.29 -22.21
CA GLN A 28 -37.56 11.90 -20.86
C GLN A 28 -39.07 11.84 -20.64
N ASN A 29 -39.64 10.63 -20.60
CA ASN A 29 -40.85 10.34 -19.82
C ASN A 29 -40.43 9.58 -18.57
N ASP A 30 -40.69 10.12 -17.39
CA ASP A 30 -40.38 9.51 -16.09
C ASP A 30 -41.41 8.38 -15.79
N SER A 31 -41.19 7.24 -16.38
CA SER A 31 -42.01 6.05 -16.12
C SER A 31 -41.41 5.25 -14.95
N THR A 32 -42.24 4.92 -13.95
CA THR A 32 -41.84 4.06 -12.83
C THR A 32 -42.43 2.64 -13.02
N SER A 33 -41.62 1.62 -12.69
CA SER A 33 -42.04 0.24 -12.67
C SER A 33 -41.73 -0.41 -11.32
N ALA A 34 -42.68 -1.09 -10.73
CA ALA A 34 -42.45 -1.79 -9.49
C ALA A 34 -41.50 -2.98 -9.69
N VAL A 35 -41.58 -3.65 -10.82
CA VAL A 35 -40.86 -4.89 -11.13
C VAL A 35 -40.40 -4.89 -12.58
N HIS A 36 -39.15 -5.28 -12.81
CA HIS A 36 -38.55 -5.42 -14.13
C HIS A 36 -37.89 -6.81 -14.27
N PHE A 37 -38.47 -7.67 -15.06
CA PHE A 37 -37.91 -8.97 -15.38
C PHE A 37 -37.40 -9.00 -16.81
N GLY A 38 -36.28 -9.68 -17.05
CA GLY A 38 -35.74 -9.82 -18.39
C GLY A 38 -34.70 -10.91 -18.54
N PHE A 39 -34.44 -11.26 -19.77
CA PHE A 39 -33.34 -12.14 -20.12
C PHE A 39 -32.10 -11.31 -20.46
N ILE A 40 -32.23 -10.48 -21.48
CA ILE A 40 -31.24 -9.48 -21.91
C ILE A 40 -32.01 -8.34 -22.60
N TYR A 41 -31.55 -7.09 -22.54
CA TYR A 41 -32.14 -5.98 -23.29
C TYR A 41 -32.17 -6.30 -24.80
N PRO A 42 -33.31 -6.09 -25.52
CA PRO A 42 -34.59 -5.56 -25.06
C PRO A 42 -35.60 -6.63 -24.62
N LEU A 43 -35.20 -7.90 -24.44
CA LEU A 43 -36.07 -9.01 -24.05
C LEU A 43 -36.37 -8.93 -22.55
N SER A 44 -37.26 -8.03 -22.17
CA SER A 44 -37.66 -7.76 -20.79
C SER A 44 -39.08 -7.22 -20.73
N THR A 45 -39.67 -7.16 -19.53
CA THR A 45 -41.03 -6.60 -19.30
C THR A 45 -41.13 -5.13 -19.73
N ASN A 46 -40.04 -4.36 -19.65
CA ASN A 46 -39.96 -2.95 -20.08
C ASN A 46 -39.56 -2.79 -21.57
N GLY A 47 -39.17 -3.90 -22.23
CA GLY A 47 -38.89 -3.95 -23.66
C GLY A 47 -37.85 -2.90 -24.13
N LYS A 48 -38.12 -2.31 -25.31
CA LYS A 48 -37.26 -1.27 -25.89
C LYS A 48 -37.21 0.02 -25.05
N GLN A 49 -38.23 0.25 -24.20
CA GLN A 49 -38.32 1.44 -23.36
C GLN A 49 -37.63 1.29 -21.98
N ALA A 50 -36.97 0.16 -21.70
CA ALA A 50 -36.35 -0.14 -20.44
C ALA A 50 -35.42 1.03 -19.95
N ALA A 51 -34.76 1.70 -20.88
CA ALA A 51 -33.88 2.85 -20.60
C ALA A 51 -34.60 4.12 -20.09
N SER A 52 -35.94 4.16 -20.10
CA SER A 52 -36.75 5.27 -19.58
C SER A 52 -37.46 4.95 -18.27
N TYR A 53 -37.35 3.73 -17.78
CA TYR A 53 -38.01 3.29 -16.55
C TYR A 53 -37.10 3.37 -15.32
N THR A 54 -37.65 3.87 -14.23
CA THR A 54 -37.09 3.75 -12.88
C THR A 54 -37.76 2.55 -12.20
N ASN A 55 -36.97 1.54 -11.79
CA ASN A 55 -37.46 0.32 -11.21
C ASN A 55 -37.17 0.25 -9.70
N ARG A 56 -38.01 -0.50 -8.95
CA ARG A 56 -37.73 -0.85 -7.55
C ARG A 56 -37.09 -2.23 -7.41
N PHE A 57 -37.49 -3.16 -8.25
CA PHE A 57 -36.93 -4.51 -8.28
C PHE A 57 -36.66 -4.90 -9.73
N SER A 58 -35.44 -5.31 -10.00
CA SER A 58 -35.01 -5.77 -11.33
C SER A 58 -34.31 -7.12 -11.24
N LEU A 59 -34.68 -8.06 -12.06
CA LEU A 59 -34.04 -9.37 -12.17
C LEU A 59 -33.84 -9.75 -13.64
N HIS A 60 -32.59 -9.94 -14.01
CA HIS A 60 -32.20 -10.27 -15.39
C HIS A 60 -31.32 -11.51 -15.43
N ALA A 61 -31.63 -12.43 -16.31
CA ALA A 61 -30.85 -13.67 -16.47
C ALA A 61 -29.41 -13.36 -16.94
N ILE A 62 -29.24 -12.41 -17.88
CA ILE A 62 -27.93 -12.00 -18.38
C ILE A 62 -27.68 -10.54 -18.07
N ALA A 63 -28.40 -9.62 -18.70
CA ALA A 63 -28.10 -8.19 -18.53
C ALA A 63 -29.37 -7.33 -18.57
N GLY A 64 -29.46 -6.39 -17.62
CA GLY A 64 -30.56 -5.44 -17.51
C GLY A 64 -30.15 -4.03 -17.89
N LEU A 65 -31.05 -3.31 -18.54
CA LEU A 65 -30.94 -1.90 -18.83
C LEU A 65 -32.07 -1.15 -18.13
N SER A 66 -31.77 -0.09 -17.40
CA SER A 66 -32.75 0.79 -16.77
C SER A 66 -32.33 2.25 -16.83
N LYS A 67 -33.29 3.16 -16.61
CA LYS A 67 -32.99 4.56 -16.32
C LYS A 67 -32.36 4.70 -14.94
N SER A 68 -33.06 4.24 -13.91
CA SER A 68 -32.62 4.26 -12.52
C SER A 68 -33.11 3.01 -11.78
N GLU A 69 -32.45 2.71 -10.68
CA GLU A 69 -32.86 1.64 -9.76
C GLU A 69 -32.99 2.20 -8.33
N THR A 70 -34.11 1.95 -7.67
CA THR A 70 -34.40 2.49 -6.33
C THR A 70 -34.47 1.43 -5.23
N GLY A 71 -34.16 0.18 -5.54
CA GLY A 71 -34.22 -0.94 -4.60
C GLY A 71 -33.19 -2.01 -4.94
N VAL A 72 -33.63 -3.11 -5.50
CA VAL A 72 -32.78 -4.28 -5.79
C VAL A 72 -32.68 -4.51 -7.28
N ALA A 73 -31.47 -4.58 -7.81
CA ALA A 73 -31.21 -4.98 -9.20
C ALA A 73 -30.20 -6.14 -9.24
N ILE A 74 -30.62 -7.27 -9.80
CA ILE A 74 -29.81 -8.48 -9.91
C ILE A 74 -29.70 -8.85 -11.37
N ALA A 75 -28.49 -9.11 -11.84
CA ALA A 75 -28.22 -9.60 -13.19
C ALA A 75 -27.15 -10.69 -13.21
N GLY A 76 -27.36 -11.71 -14.05
CA GLY A 76 -26.37 -12.78 -14.21
C GLY A 76 -24.99 -12.28 -14.67
N ALA A 77 -24.95 -11.27 -15.56
CA ALA A 77 -23.72 -10.67 -16.01
C ALA A 77 -23.64 -9.17 -15.71
N ALA A 78 -24.63 -8.35 -16.14
CA ALA A 78 -24.46 -6.89 -16.04
C ALA A 78 -25.75 -6.16 -15.68
N ASN A 79 -25.66 -5.21 -14.74
CA ASN A 79 -26.64 -4.14 -14.55
C ASN A 79 -26.12 -2.87 -15.26
N MET A 80 -26.89 -2.33 -16.19
CA MET A 80 -26.61 -1.07 -16.89
C MET A 80 -27.65 -0.01 -16.49
N ILE A 81 -27.27 0.96 -15.68
CA ILE A 81 -28.13 1.97 -15.10
C ILE A 81 -27.70 3.34 -15.63
N LYS A 82 -28.55 4.00 -16.41
CA LYS A 82 -28.22 5.25 -17.10
C LYS A 82 -28.14 6.47 -16.19
N GLN A 83 -28.79 6.43 -15.05
CA GLN A 83 -28.77 7.50 -14.07
C GLN A 83 -28.39 6.94 -12.70
N ASP A 84 -29.21 7.13 -11.69
CA ASP A 84 -28.89 6.83 -10.31
C ASP A 84 -29.30 5.40 -9.93
N ALA A 85 -28.55 4.82 -9.04
CA ALA A 85 -28.87 3.56 -8.38
C ALA A 85 -28.89 3.73 -6.86
N SER A 86 -29.92 3.20 -6.22
CA SER A 86 -29.99 3.10 -4.76
C SER A 86 -30.41 1.70 -4.32
N GLY A 87 -30.01 1.31 -3.10
CA GLY A 87 -30.27 -0.02 -2.56
C GLY A 87 -29.16 -1.02 -2.92
N LEU A 88 -29.53 -2.19 -3.45
CA LEU A 88 -28.61 -3.28 -3.73
C LEU A 88 -28.51 -3.55 -5.24
N GLN A 89 -27.34 -3.47 -5.80
CA GLN A 89 -27.03 -3.88 -7.16
C GLN A 89 -26.06 -5.06 -7.15
N MET A 90 -26.49 -6.19 -7.72
CA MET A 90 -25.66 -7.40 -7.82
C MET A 90 -25.52 -7.80 -9.29
N ALA A 91 -24.29 -8.02 -9.73
CA ALA A 91 -24.00 -8.51 -11.08
C ALA A 91 -22.91 -9.58 -11.05
N GLY A 92 -23.08 -10.63 -11.83
CA GLY A 92 -22.06 -11.67 -11.99
C GLY A 92 -20.74 -11.12 -12.54
N ALA A 93 -20.80 -10.08 -13.39
CA ALA A 93 -19.59 -9.41 -13.88
C ALA A 93 -19.56 -7.92 -13.54
N VAL A 94 -20.50 -7.09 -14.01
CA VAL A 94 -20.34 -5.63 -13.93
C VAL A 94 -21.62 -4.91 -13.51
N ASN A 95 -21.50 -3.98 -12.54
CA ASN A 95 -22.48 -2.92 -12.34
C ASN A 95 -21.95 -1.65 -13.00
N LEU A 96 -22.69 -1.16 -14.02
CA LEU A 96 -22.40 0.10 -14.71
C LEU A 96 -23.48 1.12 -14.35
N ILE A 97 -23.13 2.13 -13.56
CA ILE A 97 -24.03 3.17 -13.10
C ILE A 97 -23.46 4.50 -13.60
N SER A 98 -24.22 5.21 -14.46
CA SER A 98 -23.68 6.39 -15.13
C SER A 98 -23.61 7.63 -14.23
N HIS A 99 -24.44 7.72 -13.18
CA HIS A 99 -24.45 8.82 -12.22
C HIS A 99 -24.13 8.34 -10.80
N ASP A 100 -25.02 8.62 -9.83
CA ASP A 100 -24.76 8.33 -8.41
C ASP A 100 -25.18 6.92 -8.02
N ALA A 101 -24.40 6.31 -7.12
CA ALA A 101 -24.74 5.06 -6.49
C ALA A 101 -24.86 5.22 -4.97
N LYS A 102 -25.97 4.74 -4.38
CA LYS A 102 -26.19 4.70 -2.92
C LYS A 102 -26.50 3.28 -2.49
N GLY A 103 -25.91 2.82 -1.38
CA GLY A 103 -26.15 1.48 -0.83
C GLY A 103 -25.02 0.51 -1.19
N ILE A 104 -25.37 -0.67 -1.70
CA ILE A 104 -24.43 -1.77 -1.88
C ILE A 104 -24.33 -2.16 -3.35
N GLN A 105 -23.12 -2.17 -3.90
CA GLN A 105 -22.83 -2.64 -5.25
C GLN A 105 -21.87 -3.82 -5.18
N LEU A 106 -22.33 -4.99 -5.65
CA LEU A 106 -21.55 -6.22 -5.68
C LEU A 106 -21.37 -6.67 -7.13
N ALA A 107 -20.13 -6.88 -7.55
CA ALA A 107 -19.82 -7.34 -8.90
C ALA A 107 -18.70 -8.38 -8.90
N GLY A 108 -18.85 -9.42 -9.71
CA GLY A 108 -17.79 -10.41 -9.88
C GLY A 108 -16.50 -9.81 -10.44
N ALA A 109 -16.61 -8.86 -11.38
CA ALA A 109 -15.43 -8.16 -11.93
C ALA A 109 -15.38 -6.71 -11.49
N ALA A 110 -16.35 -5.84 -11.85
CA ALA A 110 -16.20 -4.42 -11.61
C ALA A 110 -17.49 -3.68 -11.25
N ASN A 111 -17.39 -2.70 -10.34
CA ASN A 111 -18.35 -1.63 -10.18
C ASN A 111 -17.80 -0.36 -10.83
N ILE A 112 -18.53 0.22 -11.79
CA ILE A 112 -18.17 1.43 -12.52
C ILE A 112 -19.24 2.48 -12.28
N ILE A 113 -18.90 3.55 -11.58
CA ILE A 113 -19.82 4.61 -11.17
C ILE A 113 -19.34 5.94 -11.74
N GLY A 114 -20.19 6.55 -12.57
CA GLY A 114 -19.88 7.75 -13.36
C GLY A 114 -19.85 9.04 -12.55
N ASN A 115 -20.37 9.05 -11.32
CA ASN A 115 -20.34 10.23 -10.45
C ASN A 115 -19.92 9.85 -9.04
N ASN A 116 -20.77 9.89 -8.03
CA ASN A 116 -20.45 9.61 -6.63
C ASN A 116 -20.96 8.23 -6.21
N ALA A 117 -20.24 7.62 -5.25
CA ALA A 117 -20.67 6.42 -4.58
C ALA A 117 -20.80 6.67 -3.07
N ASN A 118 -21.93 6.27 -2.48
CA ASN A 118 -22.17 6.36 -1.04
C ASN A 118 -22.68 5.01 -0.52
N GLY A 119 -21.85 4.30 0.22
CA GLY A 119 -22.12 2.96 0.74
C GLY A 119 -20.95 2.01 0.49
N ILE A 120 -21.24 0.76 0.13
CA ILE A 120 -20.22 -0.29 0.00
C ILE A 120 -20.13 -0.76 -1.46
N GLN A 121 -18.94 -0.71 -2.03
CA GLN A 121 -18.65 -1.27 -3.34
C GLN A 121 -17.67 -2.44 -3.18
N MET A 122 -18.09 -3.63 -3.63
CA MET A 122 -17.26 -4.83 -3.62
C MET A 122 -17.16 -5.41 -5.03
N ALA A 123 -15.92 -5.65 -5.46
CA ALA A 123 -15.66 -6.21 -6.78
C ALA A 123 -14.50 -7.22 -6.74
N GLY A 124 -14.61 -8.29 -7.51
CA GLY A 124 -13.53 -9.25 -7.64
C GLY A 124 -12.27 -8.64 -8.27
N PHE A 125 -12.42 -7.69 -9.20
CA PHE A 125 -11.28 -7.02 -9.82
C PHE A 125 -11.19 -5.53 -9.44
N SER A 126 -12.17 -4.68 -9.77
CA SER A 126 -12.01 -3.24 -9.50
C SER A 126 -13.30 -2.49 -9.17
N ASN A 127 -13.18 -1.47 -8.29
CA ASN A 127 -14.17 -0.42 -8.14
C ASN A 127 -13.63 0.88 -8.77
N ILE A 128 -14.39 1.48 -9.69
CA ILE A 128 -14.03 2.71 -10.40
C ILE A 128 -15.11 3.75 -10.16
N ILE A 129 -14.78 4.80 -9.41
CA ILE A 129 -15.69 5.91 -9.09
C ILE A 129 -15.08 7.19 -9.63
N LYS A 130 -15.81 7.86 -10.51
CA LYS A 130 -15.27 9.02 -11.20
C LYS A 130 -14.99 10.20 -10.26
N ASN A 131 -15.91 10.46 -9.33
CA ASN A 131 -15.82 11.59 -8.40
C ASN A 131 -15.58 11.11 -6.95
N GLU A 132 -16.54 11.19 -6.05
CA GLU A 132 -16.33 10.94 -4.64
C GLU A 132 -16.84 9.56 -4.21
N ALA A 133 -16.04 8.84 -3.45
CA ALA A 133 -16.41 7.60 -2.77
C ALA A 133 -16.55 7.83 -1.25
N LYS A 134 -17.71 7.46 -0.69
CA LYS A 134 -18.00 7.46 0.75
C LYS A 134 -18.38 6.06 1.22
N GLY A 135 -17.88 5.65 2.40
CA GLY A 135 -18.18 4.33 2.99
C GLY A 135 -17.05 3.32 2.81
N GLY A 136 -17.24 2.28 2.01
CA GLY A 136 -16.25 1.20 1.82
C GLY A 136 -16.04 0.81 0.36
N GLN A 137 -14.78 0.63 -0.05
CA GLN A 137 -14.41 0.07 -1.34
C GLN A 137 -13.50 -1.14 -1.13
N ILE A 138 -13.91 -2.30 -1.62
CA ILE A 138 -13.14 -3.54 -1.52
C ILE A 138 -12.98 -4.12 -2.93
N ALA A 139 -11.75 -4.33 -3.36
CA ALA A 139 -11.44 -4.91 -4.66
C ALA A 139 -10.33 -5.95 -4.58
N GLY A 140 -10.44 -7.00 -5.37
CA GLY A 140 -9.36 -7.98 -5.47
C GLY A 140 -8.09 -7.39 -6.08
N PHE A 141 -8.22 -6.47 -7.03
CA PHE A 141 -7.06 -5.83 -7.66
C PHE A 141 -6.96 -4.34 -7.31
N MET A 142 -7.92 -3.48 -7.68
CA MET A 142 -7.74 -2.04 -7.57
C MET A 142 -9.01 -1.26 -7.25
N ASN A 143 -8.90 -0.26 -6.36
CA ASN A 143 -9.89 0.81 -6.22
C ASN A 143 -9.36 2.10 -6.84
N LEU A 144 -10.19 2.74 -7.68
CA LEU A 144 -9.90 4.04 -8.29
C LEU A 144 -11.03 5.02 -7.96
N ALA A 145 -10.70 6.17 -7.38
CA ALA A 145 -11.66 7.23 -7.08
C ALA A 145 -11.11 8.61 -7.42
N GLY A 146 -12.00 9.57 -7.67
CA GLY A 146 -11.64 10.99 -7.78
C GLY A 146 -11.20 11.51 -6.42
N SER A 147 -12.07 11.39 -5.41
CA SER A 147 -11.80 11.64 -3.98
C SER A 147 -12.36 10.49 -3.16
N SER A 148 -11.87 10.29 -1.94
CA SER A 148 -12.36 9.24 -1.05
C SER A 148 -12.49 9.73 0.38
N GLN A 149 -13.66 9.48 0.97
CA GLN A 149 -13.90 9.54 2.42
C GLN A 149 -14.24 8.14 2.95
N SER A 150 -13.65 7.11 2.35
CA SER A 150 -13.94 5.70 2.58
C SER A 150 -12.72 4.94 3.09
N VAL A 151 -12.99 3.76 3.62
CA VAL A 151 -11.95 2.72 3.73
C VAL A 151 -11.81 2.05 2.36
N GLN A 152 -10.62 2.11 1.78
CA GLN A 152 -10.29 1.46 0.53
C GLN A 152 -9.37 0.27 0.79
N MET A 153 -9.77 -0.91 0.36
CA MET A 153 -9.00 -2.15 0.50
C MET A 153 -8.82 -2.79 -0.88
N ALA A 154 -7.59 -3.06 -1.27
CA ALA A 154 -7.29 -3.67 -2.56
C ALA A 154 -6.13 -4.67 -2.45
N GLY A 155 -6.20 -5.75 -3.21
CA GLY A 155 -5.09 -6.70 -3.30
C GLY A 155 -3.83 -6.05 -3.88
N PHE A 156 -3.98 -5.19 -4.90
CA PHE A 156 -2.85 -4.53 -5.53
C PHE A 156 -2.77 -3.04 -5.20
N ALA A 157 -3.76 -2.20 -5.55
CA ALA A 157 -3.61 -0.76 -5.38
C ALA A 157 -4.90 -0.02 -5.03
N ASN A 158 -4.78 1.03 -4.19
CA ASN A 158 -5.79 2.07 -4.06
C ASN A 158 -5.25 3.38 -4.63
N ILE A 159 -5.95 3.95 -5.61
CA ILE A 159 -5.57 5.20 -6.27
C ILE A 159 -6.69 6.21 -6.13
N THR A 160 -6.43 7.28 -5.41
CA THR A 160 -7.31 8.44 -5.32
C THR A 160 -6.61 9.64 -5.97
N ARG A 161 -7.28 10.27 -6.93
CA ARG A 161 -6.69 11.40 -7.70
C ARG A 161 -6.46 12.64 -6.84
N ASN A 162 -7.40 12.87 -5.91
CA ASN A 162 -7.37 13.99 -4.98
C ASN A 162 -7.25 13.49 -3.53
N ASP A 163 -8.09 13.98 -2.63
CA ASP A 163 -8.04 13.68 -1.20
C ASP A 163 -8.55 12.28 -0.88
N ALA A 164 -7.80 11.56 -0.07
CA ALA A 164 -8.17 10.27 0.51
C ALA A 164 -8.27 10.40 2.04
N LYS A 165 -9.37 10.96 2.53
CA LYS A 165 -9.61 11.24 3.95
C LYS A 165 -9.97 10.01 4.78
N GLY A 166 -9.93 8.82 4.21
CA GLY A 166 -10.11 7.54 4.88
C GLY A 166 -8.79 6.79 5.07
N LEU A 167 -8.91 5.48 5.19
CA LEU A 167 -7.80 4.54 5.26
C LEU A 167 -7.62 3.85 3.91
N GLN A 168 -6.40 3.81 3.39
CA GLN A 168 -6.04 3.01 2.22
C GLN A 168 -5.17 1.82 2.63
N LEU A 169 -5.63 0.61 2.35
CA LEU A 169 -4.92 -0.66 2.59
C LEU A 169 -4.69 -1.36 1.26
N SER A 170 -3.45 -1.70 0.93
CA SER A 170 -3.14 -2.44 -0.30
C SER A 170 -1.97 -3.38 -0.15
N GLY A 171 -1.93 -4.41 -1.00
CA GLY A 171 -0.78 -5.30 -1.09
C GLY A 171 0.45 -4.61 -1.70
N PHE A 172 0.26 -3.69 -2.64
CA PHE A 172 1.38 -3.08 -3.35
C PHE A 172 1.45 -1.55 -3.21
N LEU A 173 0.43 -0.80 -3.64
CA LEU A 173 0.53 0.66 -3.76
C LEU A 173 -0.73 1.39 -3.26
N ASN A 174 -0.53 2.43 -2.44
CA ASN A 174 -1.56 3.45 -2.20
C ASN A 174 -1.12 4.81 -2.73
N LYS A 175 -2.07 5.56 -3.34
CA LYS A 175 -1.84 6.92 -3.82
C LYS A 175 -3.00 7.84 -3.48
N GLY A 176 -2.69 9.04 -2.96
CA GLY A 176 -3.65 10.11 -2.69
C GLY A 176 -2.96 11.46 -2.55
N LYS A 177 -3.71 12.58 -2.52
CA LYS A 177 -3.13 13.91 -2.31
C LYS A 177 -3.06 14.25 -0.82
N ASN A 178 -4.19 14.51 -0.17
CA ASN A 178 -4.27 14.67 1.28
C ASN A 178 -4.85 13.39 1.88
N VAL A 179 -4.10 12.73 2.74
CA VAL A 179 -4.39 11.38 3.21
C VAL A 179 -4.40 11.35 4.73
N ASN A 180 -5.33 10.57 5.31
CA ASN A 180 -5.30 10.34 6.75
C ASN A 180 -4.35 9.17 7.10
N ALA A 181 -4.50 8.02 6.44
CA ALA A 181 -3.63 6.88 6.70
C ALA A 181 -3.46 6.00 5.44
N GLN A 182 -2.25 5.46 5.26
CA GLN A 182 -1.91 4.52 4.18
C GLN A 182 -1.10 3.36 4.72
N VAL A 183 -1.48 2.15 4.35
CA VAL A 183 -0.73 0.92 4.63
C VAL A 183 -0.57 0.14 3.33
N ALA A 184 0.66 -0.09 2.90
CA ALA A 184 0.98 -0.83 1.69
C ALA A 184 2.09 -1.87 1.93
N GLY A 185 2.03 -2.97 1.23
CA GLY A 185 3.12 -3.94 1.24
C GLY A 185 4.40 -3.38 0.63
N PHE A 186 4.31 -2.56 -0.42
CA PHE A 186 5.48 -2.02 -1.11
C PHE A 186 5.61 -0.51 -0.96
N ALA A 187 4.66 0.30 -1.43
CA ALA A 187 4.83 1.75 -1.47
C ALA A 187 3.55 2.55 -1.16
N ASN A 188 3.73 3.72 -0.54
CA ASN A 188 2.72 4.75 -0.40
C ASN A 188 3.19 6.06 -1.03
N ILE A 189 2.30 6.74 -1.76
CA ILE A 189 2.54 8.03 -2.38
C ILE A 189 1.45 9.01 -1.96
N ALA A 190 1.84 10.13 -1.38
CA ALA A 190 0.91 11.17 -0.96
C ALA A 190 1.48 12.59 -1.16
N GLY A 191 0.63 13.60 -1.10
CA GLY A 191 1.06 14.97 -0.84
C GLY A 191 1.25 15.15 0.67
N ASN A 192 0.14 15.16 1.43
CA ASN A 192 0.18 15.34 2.88
C ASN A 192 -0.47 14.17 3.61
N VAL A 193 0.20 13.63 4.62
CA VAL A 193 -0.30 12.55 5.47
C VAL A 193 -0.38 13.02 6.91
N LYS A 194 -1.59 12.99 7.50
CA LYS A 194 -1.82 13.42 8.88
C LYS A 194 -1.61 12.31 9.92
N GLY A 195 -1.64 11.06 9.51
CA GLY A 195 -1.51 9.91 10.39
C GLY A 195 -0.38 9.00 9.93
N ILE A 196 -0.62 7.70 10.04
CA ILE A 196 0.38 6.68 9.73
C ILE A 196 0.49 6.50 8.22
N GLN A 197 1.73 6.45 7.73
CA GLN A 197 2.09 6.03 6.39
C GLN A 197 3.07 4.85 6.47
N LEU A 198 2.53 3.63 6.47
CA LEU A 198 3.30 2.40 6.63
C LEU A 198 3.50 1.71 5.28
N ALA A 199 4.76 1.49 4.90
CA ALA A 199 5.11 0.69 3.72
C ALA A 199 6.22 -0.31 4.03
N GLY A 200 6.22 -1.43 3.34
CA GLY A 200 7.32 -2.39 3.44
C GLY A 200 8.63 -1.82 2.90
N LEU A 201 8.59 -0.98 1.87
CA LEU A 201 9.81 -0.45 1.26
C LEU A 201 9.85 1.08 1.19
N ILE A 202 8.85 1.77 0.62
CA ILE A 202 8.95 3.19 0.27
C ILE A 202 7.72 3.99 0.70
N ASN A 203 7.95 5.11 1.40
CA ASN A 203 6.97 6.18 1.54
C ASN A 203 7.46 7.44 0.82
N ILE A 204 6.58 8.07 0.04
CA ILE A 204 6.83 9.35 -0.64
C ILE A 204 5.73 10.32 -0.24
N ALA A 205 6.10 11.48 0.31
CA ALA A 205 5.15 12.55 0.62
C ALA A 205 5.83 13.93 0.67
N ASP A 206 5.05 15.00 0.49
CA ASP A 206 5.52 16.34 0.83
C ASP A 206 5.64 16.48 2.36
N THR A 207 4.60 16.04 3.09
CA THR A 207 4.60 15.97 4.56
C THR A 207 4.00 14.65 5.04
N SER A 208 4.57 14.05 6.10
CA SER A 208 4.03 12.87 6.77
C SER A 208 4.43 12.91 8.24
N ASP A 209 3.44 12.77 9.14
CA ASP A 209 3.70 12.82 10.57
C ASP A 209 4.41 11.56 11.08
N TYR A 210 3.96 10.39 10.61
CA TYR A 210 4.48 9.09 11.03
C TYR A 210 4.79 8.17 9.84
N PRO A 211 5.82 8.49 9.03
CA PRO A 211 6.24 7.63 7.94
C PRO A 211 7.09 6.47 8.48
N ILE A 212 6.69 5.24 8.16
CA ILE A 212 7.36 4.00 8.57
C ILE A 212 7.64 3.18 7.33
N ALA A 213 8.87 3.16 6.86
CA ALA A 213 9.39 2.32 5.78
C ALA A 213 10.93 2.31 5.84
N ILE A 214 11.56 1.44 5.06
CA ILE A 214 13.01 1.44 4.88
C ILE A 214 13.46 2.78 4.26
N PHE A 215 12.75 3.25 3.23
CA PHE A 215 13.00 4.54 2.58
C PHE A 215 11.79 5.46 2.74
N ASN A 216 11.99 6.60 3.41
CA ASN A 216 10.96 7.61 3.57
C ASN A 216 11.39 8.92 2.89
N PHE A 217 10.95 9.13 1.66
CA PHE A 217 11.22 10.36 0.90
C PHE A 217 10.19 11.43 1.24
N ILE A 218 10.29 11.97 2.45
CA ILE A 218 9.43 13.06 2.94
C ILE A 218 10.12 14.38 2.67
N LYS A 219 9.49 15.27 1.92
CA LYS A 219 10.09 16.54 1.50
C LYS A 219 10.39 17.45 2.70
N SER A 220 9.48 17.53 3.67
CA SER A 220 9.64 18.27 4.92
C SER A 220 10.42 17.51 5.99
N GLY A 221 10.82 16.27 5.72
CA GLY A 221 11.50 15.40 6.68
C GLY A 221 13.02 15.52 6.63
N GLU A 222 13.67 14.88 7.60
CA GLU A 222 15.14 14.83 7.68
C GLU A 222 15.68 13.68 6.82
N LYS A 223 16.77 13.95 6.11
CA LYS A 223 17.55 12.97 5.37
C LYS A 223 19.01 13.13 5.76
N SER A 224 19.72 12.01 5.92
CA SER A 224 21.13 12.05 6.28
C SER A 224 21.89 10.85 5.74
N ILE A 225 23.20 11.02 5.60
CA ILE A 225 24.15 9.96 5.34
C ILE A 225 25.01 9.80 6.58
N ALA A 226 25.09 8.58 7.12
CA ALA A 226 25.89 8.27 8.28
C ALA A 226 26.95 7.22 7.96
N ILE A 227 28.11 7.37 8.61
CA ILE A 227 29.14 6.34 8.67
C ILE A 227 29.21 5.86 10.11
N THR A 228 28.98 4.58 10.32
CA THR A 228 28.96 3.95 11.65
C THR A 228 30.03 2.88 11.77
N LEU A 229 30.53 2.70 12.98
CA LEU A 229 31.43 1.61 13.39
C LEU A 229 30.83 0.92 14.60
N ASP A 230 30.81 -0.40 14.61
CA ASP A 230 30.34 -1.22 15.73
C ASP A 230 31.46 -2.02 16.43
N GLU A 231 31.11 -2.71 17.50
CA GLU A 231 32.02 -3.55 18.30
C GLU A 231 32.67 -4.70 17.53
N THR A 232 32.09 -5.10 16.40
CA THR A 232 32.62 -6.16 15.53
C THR A 232 33.56 -5.62 14.46
N MET A 233 33.92 -4.33 14.51
CA MET A 233 34.70 -3.61 13.50
C MET A 233 34.00 -3.58 12.13
N THR A 234 32.67 -3.63 12.12
CA THR A 234 31.89 -3.43 10.91
C THR A 234 31.64 -1.95 10.70
N THR A 235 32.07 -1.43 9.57
CA THR A 235 31.79 -0.06 9.14
C THR A 235 30.68 -0.06 8.12
N ILE A 236 29.66 0.77 8.35
CA ILE A 236 28.49 0.90 7.47
C ILE A 236 28.29 2.35 7.05
N ALA A 237 28.14 2.56 5.75
CA ALA A 237 27.59 3.79 5.20
C ALA A 237 26.09 3.60 5.05
N SER A 238 25.28 4.37 5.79
CA SER A 238 23.83 4.26 5.80
C SER A 238 23.15 5.54 5.37
N PHE A 239 22.08 5.39 4.58
CA PHE A 239 21.13 6.45 4.31
C PHE A 239 19.99 6.35 5.32
N ARG A 240 19.71 7.46 5.97
CA ARG A 240 18.62 7.61 6.94
C ARG A 240 17.63 8.60 6.41
N SER A 241 16.36 8.23 6.37
CA SER A 241 15.34 9.09 5.79
C SER A 241 14.01 8.94 6.52
N GLY A 242 13.35 10.04 6.83
CA GLY A 242 12.12 9.96 7.60
C GLY A 242 11.35 11.25 7.73
N GLY A 243 10.39 11.22 8.64
CA GLY A 243 9.67 12.38 9.10
C GLY A 243 10.42 13.12 10.21
N ARG A 244 9.66 13.83 11.04
CA ARG A 244 10.22 14.56 12.16
C ARG A 244 10.66 13.67 13.32
N VAL A 245 10.04 12.53 13.49
CA VAL A 245 10.28 11.58 14.59
C VAL A 245 10.81 10.26 14.08
N LEU A 246 10.09 9.60 13.18
CA LEU A 246 10.41 8.27 12.70
C LEU A 246 11.21 8.32 11.39
N TYR A 247 12.17 7.41 11.25
CA TYR A 247 13.00 7.29 10.05
C TYR A 247 13.33 5.83 9.72
N GLY A 248 13.57 5.58 8.45
CA GLY A 248 14.11 4.33 7.94
C GLY A 248 15.64 4.41 7.82
N ILE A 249 16.27 3.25 7.88
CA ILE A 249 17.72 3.07 7.78
C ILE A 249 17.99 2.04 6.70
N ALA A 250 18.85 2.36 5.74
CA ALA A 250 19.37 1.42 4.75
C ALA A 250 20.87 1.65 4.60
N GLY A 251 21.69 0.62 4.73
CA GLY A 251 23.14 0.76 4.70
C GLY A 251 23.85 -0.40 4.04
N ILE A 252 25.04 -0.11 3.56
CA ILE A 252 25.99 -1.08 3.05
C ILE A 252 27.35 -0.83 3.70
N GLY A 253 28.14 -1.86 3.86
CA GLY A 253 29.40 -1.72 4.55
C GLY A 253 30.33 -2.91 4.41
N TYR A 254 31.35 -2.92 5.24
CA TYR A 254 32.38 -3.93 5.24
C TYR A 254 32.88 -4.21 6.67
N ASN A 255 33.18 -5.47 6.97
CA ASN A 255 33.75 -5.88 8.24
C ASN A 255 35.29 -6.00 8.13
N PHE A 256 36.02 -5.21 8.92
CA PHE A 256 37.48 -5.16 8.90
C PHE A 256 38.16 -6.18 9.84
N LYS A 257 37.42 -6.91 10.65
CA LYS A 257 37.95 -7.91 11.59
C LYS A 257 38.05 -9.32 10.98
N GLY A 258 37.43 -9.52 9.82
CA GLY A 258 37.34 -10.84 9.18
C GLY A 258 38.71 -11.38 8.77
N ASP A 259 39.33 -12.23 9.59
CA ASP A 259 40.52 -12.99 9.21
C ASP A 259 40.18 -13.87 8.00
N LYS A 260 40.79 -13.58 6.84
CA LYS A 260 40.73 -14.34 5.58
C LYS A 260 39.38 -14.38 4.85
N ARG A 261 38.39 -13.53 5.17
CA ARG A 261 37.09 -13.51 4.48
C ARG A 261 36.65 -12.06 4.23
N ASP A 262 36.44 -11.74 2.96
CA ASP A 262 35.76 -10.50 2.60
C ASP A 262 34.31 -10.58 3.06
N LEU A 263 33.92 -9.78 4.03
CA LEU A 263 32.56 -9.76 4.56
C LEU A 263 31.90 -8.40 4.26
N TYR A 264 31.01 -8.43 3.29
CA TYR A 264 30.17 -7.30 2.95
C TYR A 264 28.97 -7.23 3.91
N ALA A 265 28.68 -6.04 4.39
CA ALA A 265 27.59 -5.77 5.32
C ALA A 265 26.41 -5.15 4.57
N MET A 266 25.20 -5.60 4.90
CA MET A 266 23.95 -4.92 4.54
C MET A 266 23.16 -4.66 5.81
N GLU A 267 22.59 -3.46 5.94
CA GLU A 267 21.81 -3.07 7.10
C GLU A 267 20.48 -2.48 6.65
N GLY A 268 19.39 -2.86 7.34
CA GLY A 268 18.08 -2.27 7.21
C GLY A 268 17.41 -2.13 8.57
N GLY A 269 16.67 -1.05 8.78
CA GLY A 269 16.03 -0.84 10.06
C GLY A 269 15.16 0.40 10.15
N LEU A 270 14.69 0.64 11.36
CA LEU A 270 13.87 1.78 11.73
C LEU A 270 14.48 2.49 12.94
N GLY A 271 14.30 3.80 13.00
CA GLY A 271 14.72 4.61 14.12
C GLY A 271 13.71 5.69 14.50
N ALA A 272 13.90 6.22 15.70
CA ALA A 272 13.13 7.36 16.20
C ALA A 272 14.07 8.40 16.82
N HIS A 273 13.83 9.68 16.51
CA HIS A 273 14.49 10.81 17.14
C HIS A 273 13.69 11.32 18.34
N ILE A 274 14.33 11.39 19.49
CA ILE A 274 13.78 12.02 20.69
C ILE A 274 14.62 13.27 20.94
N LYS A 275 14.08 14.44 20.64
CA LYS A 275 14.77 15.72 20.86
C LYS A 275 14.80 16.03 22.36
N LEU A 276 16.00 16.11 22.93
CA LEU A 276 16.21 16.43 24.36
C LEU A 276 16.61 17.91 24.54
N ALA A 277 17.42 18.46 23.63
CA ALA A 277 17.81 19.86 23.59
C ALA A 277 17.98 20.33 22.14
N ASN A 278 18.40 21.59 21.92
CA ASN A 278 18.56 22.11 20.55
C ASN A 278 19.61 21.33 19.74
N ASP A 279 20.73 21.01 20.38
CA ASP A 279 21.85 20.32 19.72
C ASP A 279 22.04 18.89 20.22
N PHE A 280 21.12 18.38 21.07
CA PHE A 280 21.22 17.06 21.64
C PHE A 280 19.94 16.28 21.45
N ARG A 281 20.05 15.08 20.91
CA ARG A 281 18.95 14.14 20.73
C ARG A 281 19.35 12.72 21.11
N LEU A 282 18.36 11.92 21.41
CA LEU A 282 18.48 10.48 21.60
C LEU A 282 17.86 9.76 20.40
N ASN A 283 18.63 8.94 19.74
CA ASN A 283 18.15 8.08 18.68
C ASN A 283 17.94 6.67 19.22
N LEU A 284 16.74 6.13 19.04
CA LEU A 284 16.41 4.74 19.32
C LEU A 284 16.29 4.01 17.98
N GLU A 285 17.10 2.98 17.76
CA GLU A 285 17.13 2.27 16.48
C GLU A 285 16.93 0.76 16.70
N ALA A 286 16.13 0.14 15.83
CA ALA A 286 16.01 -1.30 15.67
C ALA A 286 16.47 -1.65 14.25
N VAL A 287 17.59 -2.38 14.15
CA VAL A 287 18.20 -2.69 12.85
C VAL A 287 18.51 -4.17 12.72
N SER A 288 18.46 -4.66 11.50
CA SER A 288 18.95 -5.97 11.12
C SER A 288 20.13 -5.81 10.15
N GLN A 289 21.22 -6.49 10.44
CA GLN A 289 22.47 -6.47 9.69
C GLN A 289 22.82 -7.89 9.27
N THR A 290 23.26 -8.05 8.03
CA THR A 290 23.77 -9.31 7.52
C THR A 290 25.18 -9.10 6.99
N LEU A 291 26.12 -9.96 7.42
CA LEU A 291 27.46 -10.06 6.84
C LEU A 291 27.51 -11.28 5.92
N SER A 292 27.97 -11.10 4.70
CA SER A 292 28.03 -12.15 3.68
C SER A 292 29.25 -11.98 2.79
N ASN A 293 29.82 -13.09 2.36
CA ASN A 293 30.83 -13.14 1.30
C ASN A 293 30.24 -13.60 -0.04
N PHE A 294 28.92 -13.64 -0.17
CA PHE A 294 28.14 -14.09 -1.33
C PHE A 294 28.40 -15.56 -1.77
N LYS A 295 29.09 -16.37 -0.94
CA LYS A 295 29.36 -17.78 -1.27
C LYS A 295 28.49 -18.74 -0.46
N LYS A 296 28.72 -18.83 0.84
CA LYS A 296 27.93 -19.68 1.76
C LYS A 296 28.00 -19.17 3.19
N GLY A 297 26.86 -19.25 3.90
CA GLY A 297 26.70 -18.87 5.30
C GLY A 297 26.72 -17.36 5.49
N ASN A 298 25.77 -16.90 6.24
CA ASN A 298 25.63 -15.50 6.59
C ASN A 298 25.72 -15.36 8.11
N TYR A 299 26.33 -14.27 8.56
CA TYR A 299 26.24 -13.82 9.93
C TYR A 299 25.12 -12.78 10.02
N SER A 300 24.06 -13.08 10.76
CA SER A 300 22.94 -12.17 10.97
C SER A 300 23.02 -11.57 12.37
N LYS A 301 22.86 -10.25 12.47
CA LYS A 301 22.85 -9.48 13.72
C LYS A 301 21.62 -8.57 13.75
N SER A 302 20.75 -8.76 14.73
CA SER A 302 19.64 -7.85 15.02
C SER A 302 19.99 -7.03 16.26
N SER A 303 19.90 -5.70 16.18
CA SER A 303 20.38 -4.79 17.21
C SER A 303 19.30 -3.82 17.64
N LEU A 304 19.17 -3.63 18.94
CA LEU A 304 18.50 -2.46 19.52
C LEU A 304 19.58 -1.50 19.99
N ARG A 305 19.52 -0.24 19.53
CA ARG A 305 20.52 0.77 19.76
C ARG A 305 19.92 1.97 20.50
N ILE A 306 20.62 2.45 21.54
CA ILE A 306 20.29 3.68 22.27
C ILE A 306 21.45 4.64 22.02
N ILE A 307 21.26 5.62 21.15
CA ILE A 307 22.35 6.41 20.59
C ILE A 307 22.14 7.90 20.90
N PRO A 308 22.74 8.41 22.00
CA PRO A 308 22.91 9.84 22.18
C PRO A 308 23.67 10.47 21.00
N ALA A 309 23.21 11.60 20.52
CA ALA A 309 23.75 12.27 19.37
C ALA A 309 23.85 13.78 19.64
N TYR A 310 25.00 14.37 19.28
CA TYR A 310 25.27 15.78 19.42
C TYR A 310 25.49 16.44 18.07
N LYS A 311 24.75 17.52 17.84
CA LYS A 311 24.77 18.28 16.59
C LYS A 311 25.87 19.33 16.62
N ILE A 312 26.75 19.34 15.64
CA ILE A 312 27.80 20.30 15.43
C ILE A 312 27.41 21.20 14.26
N GLY A 313 27.01 22.43 14.60
CA GLY A 313 26.43 23.33 13.59
C GLY A 313 25.12 22.80 13.02
N ASN A 314 24.83 23.08 11.74
CA ASN A 314 23.53 22.78 11.15
C ASN A 314 23.47 21.42 10.43
N LYS A 315 24.62 20.83 10.11
CA LYS A 315 24.64 19.66 9.19
C LYS A 315 25.38 18.44 9.72
N LEU A 316 26.32 18.61 10.65
CA LEU A 316 27.10 17.50 11.16
C LEU A 316 26.57 17.05 12.51
N GLU A 317 26.52 15.74 12.72
CA GLU A 317 26.17 15.15 14.00
C GLU A 317 27.13 13.99 14.31
N ILE A 318 27.61 13.94 15.53
CA ILE A 318 28.41 12.84 16.09
C ILE A 318 27.55 12.07 17.08
N PHE A 319 27.72 10.77 17.12
CA PHE A 319 26.93 9.93 18.00
C PHE A 319 27.69 8.68 18.46
N ALA A 320 27.38 8.23 19.67
CA ALA A 320 27.85 6.97 20.20
C ALA A 320 26.88 6.44 21.26
N GLY A 321 26.72 5.14 21.35
CA GLY A 321 25.86 4.57 22.37
C GLY A 321 25.89 3.04 22.45
N PRO A 322 25.31 2.50 23.54
CA PRO A 322 25.23 1.07 23.75
C PRO A 322 24.22 0.38 22.83
N THR A 323 24.48 -0.89 22.58
CA THR A 323 23.59 -1.77 21.80
C THR A 323 23.37 -3.10 22.51
N VAL A 324 22.20 -3.68 22.27
CA VAL A 324 21.92 -5.08 22.60
C VAL A 324 21.74 -5.83 21.29
N ASN A 325 22.54 -6.85 21.08
CA ASN A 325 22.65 -7.54 19.82
C ASN A 325 22.24 -9.01 19.97
N TYR A 326 21.34 -9.48 19.12
CA TYR A 326 21.07 -10.87 18.88
C TYR A 326 21.79 -11.30 17.62
N VAL A 327 22.57 -12.37 17.67
CA VAL A 327 23.34 -12.90 16.54
C VAL A 327 22.94 -14.33 16.22
N SER A 328 22.95 -14.66 14.94
CA SER A 328 22.71 -16.03 14.45
C SER A 328 23.59 -16.30 13.23
N TYR A 329 24.27 -17.46 13.22
CA TYR A 329 25.11 -17.88 12.10
C TYR A 329 25.30 -19.41 12.09
N ASP A 330 25.71 -19.96 10.93
CA ASP A 330 26.01 -21.39 10.76
C ASP A 330 27.22 -21.79 11.61
N ARG A 331 27.08 -22.80 12.42
CA ARG A 331 28.10 -23.23 13.37
C ARG A 331 29.43 -23.68 12.72
N ASP A 332 29.38 -24.20 11.50
CA ASP A 332 30.58 -24.62 10.74
C ASP A 332 31.48 -23.44 10.36
N LYS A 333 31.02 -22.20 10.61
CA LYS A 333 31.72 -20.95 10.33
C LYS A 333 32.04 -20.24 11.62
N ASP A 334 33.20 -20.54 12.17
CA ASP A 334 33.70 -19.91 13.38
C ASP A 334 33.89 -18.39 13.17
N TYR A 335 32.89 -17.61 13.61
CA TYR A 335 32.95 -16.15 13.63
C TYR A 335 33.38 -15.69 15.04
N ASP A 336 34.66 -15.45 15.27
CA ASP A 336 35.19 -14.92 16.55
C ASP A 336 35.08 -13.40 16.63
N PHE A 337 33.86 -12.85 16.39
CA PHE A 337 33.63 -11.42 16.51
C PHE A 337 33.40 -10.98 17.95
N VAL A 338 32.82 -11.85 18.78
CA VAL A 338 32.36 -11.53 20.13
C VAL A 338 32.84 -12.59 21.10
N LYS A 339 33.53 -12.17 22.16
CA LYS A 339 34.09 -13.07 23.19
C LYS A 339 33.13 -13.41 24.34
N LYS A 340 32.20 -12.47 24.66
CA LYS A 340 31.31 -12.61 25.82
C LYS A 340 29.86 -12.50 25.39
N PHE A 341 29.06 -13.50 25.71
CA PHE A 341 27.61 -13.53 25.50
C PHE A 341 26.88 -13.52 26.84
N ILE A 342 25.77 -12.80 26.91
CA ILE A 342 24.83 -12.84 28.03
C ILE A 342 24.06 -14.15 28.02
N TRP A 343 23.69 -14.57 26.82
CA TRP A 343 22.99 -15.82 26.55
C TRP A 343 23.52 -16.42 25.24
N LYS A 344 23.63 -17.75 25.21
CA LYS A 344 24.00 -18.49 24.00
C LYS A 344 23.25 -19.79 23.92
N ASN A 345 22.92 -20.20 22.71
CA ASN A 345 22.35 -21.48 22.38
C ASN A 345 23.13 -22.08 21.22
N ASN A 346 23.68 -23.29 21.47
CA ASN A 346 24.42 -24.05 20.48
C ASN A 346 23.54 -25.20 20.01
N SER A 347 22.77 -25.00 18.96
CA SER A 347 22.08 -26.10 18.28
C SER A 347 23.08 -26.88 17.39
N SER A 348 22.69 -28.03 16.87
CA SER A 348 23.54 -28.84 15.99
C SER A 348 23.94 -28.10 14.70
N GLU A 349 23.11 -27.22 14.20
CA GLU A 349 23.30 -26.54 12.92
C GLU A 349 23.66 -25.06 13.07
N ASN A 350 23.06 -24.35 14.05
CA ASN A 350 23.18 -22.90 14.17
C ASN A 350 23.65 -22.48 15.57
N PHE A 351 24.52 -21.49 15.60
CA PHE A 351 24.84 -20.71 16.79
C PHE A 351 23.87 -19.54 16.90
N GLN A 352 23.40 -19.28 18.12
CA GLN A 352 22.61 -18.10 18.48
C GLN A 352 23.14 -17.50 19.78
N GLY A 353 23.18 -16.18 19.87
CA GLY A 353 23.67 -15.54 21.09
C GLY A 353 23.18 -14.10 21.24
N VAL A 354 23.14 -13.66 22.50
CA VAL A 354 22.85 -12.26 22.86
C VAL A 354 24.06 -11.66 23.56
N HIS A 355 24.47 -10.47 23.15
CA HIS A 355 25.57 -9.74 23.75
C HIS A 355 25.31 -8.25 23.80
N PHE A 356 26.03 -7.53 24.70
CA PHE A 356 26.13 -6.10 24.66
C PHE A 356 27.21 -5.66 23.66
N GLY A 357 26.97 -4.54 22.99
CA GLY A 357 27.91 -3.92 22.10
C GLY A 357 27.83 -2.40 22.17
N PHE A 358 28.44 -1.76 21.22
CA PHE A 358 28.34 -0.30 21.03
C PHE A 358 28.25 0.03 19.55
N ASN A 359 27.72 1.21 19.25
CA ASN A 359 27.73 1.77 17.92
C ASN A 359 28.15 3.24 18.02
N THR A 360 29.07 3.66 17.18
CA THR A 360 29.53 5.05 17.09
C THR A 360 29.58 5.49 15.64
N GLY A 361 29.50 6.79 15.41
CA GLY A 361 29.58 7.29 14.04
C GLY A 361 29.41 8.79 13.92
N ILE A 362 29.43 9.20 12.66
CA ILE A 362 29.16 10.57 12.22
C ILE A 362 28.06 10.55 11.18
N GLN A 363 27.28 11.61 11.14
CA GLN A 363 26.21 11.74 10.15
C GLN A 363 26.16 13.16 9.60
N LEU A 364 25.95 13.24 8.28
CA LEU A 364 25.73 14.49 7.55
C LEU A 364 24.25 14.62 7.25
N ILE A 365 23.62 15.67 7.76
CA ILE A 365 22.22 16.03 7.49
C ILE A 365 22.19 16.81 6.16
N LEU A 366 21.34 16.36 5.23
CA LEU A 366 21.24 16.87 3.85
C LEU A 366 20.29 18.06 3.74
#